data_5b48b1482cb80677f35abc16b64c586e
#
_entry.id   5b48b1482cb80677f35abc16b64c586e
#
_cell.length_a   1.000
_cell.length_b   1.000
_cell.length_c   1.000
_cell.angle_alpha   90.00
_cell.angle_beta   90.00
_cell.angle_gamma   90.00
#
_symmetry.space_group_name_H-M   'P 1'
#
loop_
_entity.id
_entity.type
_entity.pdbx_description
1 polymer ?
#
loop_
_entity_poly.entity_id
_entity_poly.type
_entity_poly.pdbx_seq_one_letter_code
_entity_poly.pdbx_strand_id
1 'polypeptide(L)'
;MDFNAVNAAAEGYREDMVKFLRDLVKIPGESAEEGNKIARAKAEMEKLGFDKIDIDPQGNLLGYMGSGEKLIAFDGHMDTVGIGEMSNWKFDPYDGYETETEIGGRGTSDQEGGIVSA
;
A
#
# COMPACT_ATOMS: atom_id res chain seq x y z
N MET A 1 14.46 23.75 2.04
CA MET A 1 14.25 22.27 1.85
C MET A 1 15.14 21.83 0.69
N ASP A 2 15.93 20.78 0.86
CA ASP A 2 16.77 20.23 -0.20
C ASP A 2 16.01 19.12 -0.94
N PHE A 3 15.46 19.45 -2.10
CA PHE A 3 14.69 18.51 -2.92
C PHE A 3 15.57 17.36 -3.50
N ASN A 4 16.87 17.58 -3.68
CA ASN A 4 17.76 16.51 -4.13
C ASN A 4 17.93 15.43 -3.04
N ALA A 5 18.04 15.86 -1.77
CA ALA A 5 18.09 14.94 -0.65
C ALA A 5 16.76 14.16 -0.48
N VAL A 6 15.62 14.83 -0.70
CA VAL A 6 14.29 14.18 -0.68
C VAL A 6 14.17 13.14 -1.79
N ASN A 7 14.56 13.49 -3.02
CA ASN A 7 14.51 12.56 -4.14
C ASN A 7 15.46 11.35 -3.92
N ALA A 8 16.66 11.59 -3.42
CA ALA A 8 17.60 10.50 -3.13
C ALA A 8 17.07 9.55 -2.03
N ALA A 9 16.40 10.10 -1.02
CA ALA A 9 15.75 9.28 0.02
C ALA A 9 14.59 8.46 -0.57
N ALA A 10 13.75 9.07 -1.41
CA ALA A 10 12.64 8.38 -2.09
C ALA A 10 13.14 7.21 -2.96
N GLU A 11 14.20 7.44 -3.75
CA GLU A 11 14.82 6.36 -4.54
C GLU A 11 15.36 5.22 -3.66
N GLY A 12 15.83 5.52 -2.46
CA GLY A 12 16.30 4.52 -1.50
C GLY A 12 15.19 3.56 -1.01
N TYR A 13 13.93 3.96 -1.07
CA TYR A 13 12.79 3.11 -0.69
C TYR A 13 12.20 2.31 -1.85
N ARG A 14 12.67 2.50 -3.09
CA ARG A 14 12.08 1.91 -4.30
C ARG A 14 11.84 0.41 -4.19
N GLU A 15 12.85 -0.36 -3.80
CA GLU A 15 12.75 -1.83 -3.72
C GLU A 15 11.74 -2.26 -2.67
N ASP A 16 11.74 -1.63 -1.50
CA ASP A 16 10.77 -1.90 -0.43
C ASP A 16 9.34 -1.56 -0.85
N MET A 17 9.14 -0.43 -1.53
CA MET A 17 7.84 -0.01 -2.06
C MET A 17 7.31 -0.98 -3.10
N VAL A 18 8.15 -1.39 -4.06
CA VAL A 18 7.80 -2.38 -5.09
C VAL A 18 7.40 -3.70 -4.42
N LYS A 19 8.21 -4.18 -3.49
CA LYS A 19 7.92 -5.42 -2.76
C LYS A 19 6.60 -5.31 -1.98
N PHE A 20 6.37 -4.21 -1.27
CA PHE A 20 5.15 -4.02 -0.50
C PHE A 20 3.91 -3.97 -1.39
N LEU A 21 3.96 -3.25 -2.52
CA LEU A 21 2.87 -3.24 -3.49
C LEU A 21 2.59 -4.64 -4.06
N ARG A 22 3.64 -5.38 -4.44
CA ARG A 22 3.51 -6.75 -4.91
C ARG A 22 2.88 -7.69 -3.87
N ASP A 23 3.23 -7.51 -2.59
CA ASP A 23 2.64 -8.27 -1.50
C ASP A 23 1.14 -7.97 -1.34
N LEU A 24 0.73 -6.69 -1.46
CA LEU A 24 -0.68 -6.28 -1.38
C LEU A 24 -1.51 -6.82 -2.54
N VAL A 25 -1.02 -6.73 -3.77
CA VAL A 25 -1.69 -7.26 -4.97
C VAL A 25 -2.04 -8.74 -4.83
N LYS A 26 -1.16 -9.52 -4.18
CA LYS A 26 -1.36 -10.96 -3.96
C LYS A 26 -2.43 -11.31 -2.93
N ILE A 27 -2.92 -10.33 -2.20
CA ILE A 27 -3.94 -10.51 -1.16
C ILE A 27 -5.29 -10.03 -1.71
N PRO A 28 -6.24 -10.93 -2.02
CA PRO A 28 -7.60 -10.51 -2.33
C PRO A 28 -8.22 -9.74 -1.16
N GLY A 29 -9.02 -8.72 -1.47
CA GLY A 29 -9.69 -7.93 -0.43
C GLY A 29 -10.70 -7.00 -1.07
N GLU A 30 -11.91 -7.51 -1.31
CA GLU A 30 -13.06 -6.69 -1.69
C GLU A 30 -13.59 -5.96 -0.46
N SER A 31 -14.49 -4.98 -0.67
CA SER A 31 -15.05 -4.18 0.43
C SER A 31 -15.61 -5.06 1.55
N ALA A 32 -15.23 -4.78 2.78
CA ALA A 32 -15.48 -5.54 4.00
C ALA A 32 -14.71 -6.88 4.14
N GLU A 33 -13.76 -7.16 3.25
CA GLU A 33 -12.88 -8.35 3.28
C GLU A 33 -11.39 -7.98 3.34
N GLU A 34 -11.05 -6.74 3.70
CA GLU A 34 -9.70 -6.18 3.66
C GLU A 34 -8.77 -6.66 4.79
N GLY A 35 -9.27 -7.47 5.73
CA GLY A 35 -8.54 -7.80 6.96
C GLY A 35 -7.10 -8.28 6.75
N ASN A 36 -6.84 -9.11 5.74
CA ASN A 36 -5.50 -9.59 5.43
C ASN A 36 -4.59 -8.50 4.83
N LYS A 37 -5.16 -7.58 4.04
CA LYS A 37 -4.43 -6.41 3.52
C LYS A 37 -4.07 -5.45 4.65
N ILE A 38 -5.01 -5.18 5.56
CA ILE A 38 -4.80 -4.38 6.77
C ILE A 38 -3.69 -4.99 7.63
N ALA A 39 -3.71 -6.31 7.83
CA ALA A 39 -2.64 -7.00 8.58
C ALA A 39 -1.27 -6.86 7.90
N ARG A 40 -1.20 -6.96 6.56
CA ARG A 40 0.06 -6.75 5.82
C ARG A 40 0.54 -5.30 5.91
N ALA A 41 -0.36 -4.32 5.77
CA ALA A 41 -0.02 -2.91 5.91
C ALA A 41 0.45 -2.56 7.33
N LYS A 42 -0.22 -3.10 8.35
CA LYS A 42 0.21 -2.96 9.74
C LYS A 42 1.65 -3.47 9.95
N ALA A 43 1.96 -4.66 9.42
CA ALA A 43 3.31 -5.21 9.51
C ALA A 43 4.37 -4.33 8.83
N GLU A 44 4.03 -3.65 7.72
CA GLU A 44 4.94 -2.68 7.09
C GLU A 44 5.13 -1.44 7.95
N MET A 45 4.06 -0.88 8.53
CA MET A 45 4.17 0.25 9.47
C MET A 45 5.04 -0.10 10.69
N GLU A 46 4.90 -1.32 11.23
CA GLU A 46 5.77 -1.81 12.32
C GLU A 46 7.23 -1.90 11.90
N LYS A 47 7.52 -2.43 10.71
CA LYS A 47 8.86 -2.50 10.12
C LYS A 47 9.47 -1.11 9.93
N LEU A 48 8.68 -0.14 9.49
CA LEU A 48 9.09 1.26 9.27
C LEU A 48 9.24 2.06 10.57
N GLY A 49 8.82 1.52 11.71
CA GLY A 49 8.97 2.15 13.03
C GLY A 49 8.00 3.29 13.28
N PHE A 50 6.75 3.13 12.86
CA PHE A 50 5.69 4.08 13.25
C PHE A 50 5.56 4.14 14.78
N ASP A 51 5.41 5.33 15.33
CA ASP A 51 5.39 5.57 16.79
C ASP A 51 4.15 4.97 17.45
N LYS A 52 3.03 4.94 16.74
CA LYS A 52 1.77 4.35 17.19
C LYS A 52 1.01 3.78 16.02
N ILE A 53 0.45 2.60 16.20
CA ILE A 53 -0.37 1.91 15.20
C ILE A 53 -1.61 1.39 15.90
N ASP A 54 -2.79 1.83 15.43
CA ASP A 54 -4.09 1.39 15.95
C ASP A 54 -4.93 0.80 14.82
N ILE A 55 -5.84 -0.10 15.17
CA ILE A 55 -6.97 -0.48 14.31
C ILE A 55 -8.24 -0.12 15.06
N ASP A 56 -9.04 0.74 14.45
CA ASP A 56 -10.29 1.17 15.08
C ASP A 56 -11.39 0.10 14.99
N PRO A 57 -12.54 0.30 15.67
CA PRO A 57 -13.64 -0.69 15.64
C PRO A 57 -14.28 -0.88 14.27
N GLN A 58 -14.02 0.00 13.30
CA GLN A 58 -14.51 -0.10 11.92
C GLN A 58 -13.50 -0.83 11.00
N GLY A 59 -12.29 -1.13 11.51
CA GLY A 59 -11.25 -1.81 10.78
C GLY A 59 -10.24 -0.86 10.10
N ASN A 60 -10.33 0.46 10.31
CA ASN A 60 -9.37 1.40 9.77
C ASN A 60 -8.03 1.25 10.46
N LEU A 61 -6.96 1.18 9.69
CA LEU A 61 -5.58 1.17 10.17
C LEU A 61 -5.06 2.61 10.28
N LEU A 62 -4.65 2.98 11.46
CA LEU A 62 -4.19 4.33 11.80
C LEU A 62 -2.72 4.26 12.24
N GLY A 63 -1.83 4.86 11.47
CA GLY A 63 -0.41 4.97 11.77
C GLY A 63 -0.02 6.41 12.09
N TYR A 64 0.75 6.60 13.16
CA TYR A 64 1.21 7.91 13.61
C TYR A 64 2.74 7.95 13.63
N MET A 65 3.31 9.04 13.15
CA MET A 65 4.75 9.25 13.12
C MET A 65 5.07 10.71 13.45
N GLY A 66 6.03 10.90 14.36
CA GLY A 66 6.46 12.21 14.80
C GLY A 66 5.63 12.79 15.94
N SER A 67 6.02 13.99 16.40
CA SER A 67 5.47 14.62 17.61
C SER A 67 5.28 16.14 17.47
N GLY A 68 5.25 16.68 16.24
CA GLY A 68 5.06 18.10 16.00
C GLY A 68 3.65 18.59 16.32
N GLU A 69 3.50 19.90 16.50
CA GLU A 69 2.20 20.53 16.77
C GLU A 69 1.22 20.48 15.58
N LYS A 70 1.74 20.32 14.36
CA LYS A 70 0.93 20.23 13.15
C LYS A 70 0.77 18.78 12.77
N LEU A 71 -0.47 18.38 12.55
CA LEU A 71 -0.83 17.07 12.04
C LEU A 71 -1.11 17.19 10.54
N ILE A 72 -0.45 16.32 9.74
CA ILE A 72 -0.76 16.12 8.32
C ILE A 72 -1.29 14.69 8.22
N ALA A 73 -2.46 14.53 7.63
CA ALA A 73 -3.05 13.22 7.39
C ALA A 73 -2.94 12.85 5.91
N PHE A 74 -2.53 11.60 5.67
CA PHE A 74 -2.69 10.92 4.40
C PHE A 74 -3.78 9.88 4.56
N ASP A 75 -4.67 9.78 3.61
CA ASP A 75 -5.81 8.87 3.66
C ASP A 75 -5.91 8.09 2.35
N GLY A 76 -6.33 6.84 2.45
CA GLY A 76 -6.56 5.99 1.29
C GLY A 76 -7.28 4.70 1.67
N HIS A 77 -7.89 4.04 0.69
CA HIS A 77 -8.62 2.79 0.91
C HIS A 77 -7.77 1.56 0.56
N MET A 78 -8.09 0.44 1.21
CA MET A 78 -7.38 -0.83 1.03
C MET A 78 -8.20 -1.86 0.26
N ASP A 79 -9.50 -1.66 0.13
CA ASP A 79 -10.33 -2.55 -0.66
C ASP A 79 -10.10 -2.36 -2.16
N THR A 80 -10.38 -3.41 -2.90
CA THR A 80 -10.38 -3.40 -4.36
C THR A 80 -11.71 -3.95 -4.87
N VAL A 81 -12.09 -3.54 -6.06
CA VAL A 81 -13.18 -4.24 -6.76
C VAL A 81 -12.73 -5.64 -7.16
N GLY A 82 -13.67 -6.54 -7.31
CA GLY A 82 -13.41 -7.90 -7.78
C GLY A 82 -12.75 -7.94 -9.16
N ILE A 83 -12.16 -9.06 -9.50
CA ILE A 83 -11.47 -9.24 -10.80
C ILE A 83 -12.43 -9.42 -11.98
N GLY A 84 -13.71 -9.69 -11.72
CA GLY A 84 -14.68 -10.01 -12.76
C GLY A 84 -14.33 -11.31 -13.48
N GLU A 85 -14.56 -11.36 -14.79
CA GLU A 85 -14.27 -12.55 -15.60
C GLU A 85 -12.76 -12.69 -15.87
N MET A 86 -12.17 -13.79 -15.42
CA MET A 86 -10.75 -14.09 -15.59
C MET A 86 -10.29 -14.06 -17.05
N SER A 87 -11.16 -14.43 -17.98
CA SER A 87 -10.87 -14.41 -19.42
C SER A 87 -10.60 -13.01 -20.00
N ASN A 88 -10.96 -11.96 -19.29
CA ASN A 88 -10.68 -10.59 -19.68
C ASN A 88 -9.25 -10.13 -19.30
N TRP A 89 -8.57 -10.90 -18.46
CA TRP A 89 -7.21 -10.61 -18.04
C TRP A 89 -6.19 -11.30 -18.96
N LYS A 90 -5.09 -10.61 -19.25
CA LYS A 90 -3.95 -11.16 -20.00
C LYS A 90 -2.90 -11.82 -19.10
N PHE A 91 -3.07 -11.72 -17.80
CA PHE A 91 -2.22 -12.26 -16.74
C PHE A 91 -3.08 -12.52 -15.50
N ASP A 92 -2.57 -13.25 -14.53
CA ASP A 92 -3.26 -13.44 -13.26
C ASP A 92 -3.33 -12.11 -12.49
N PRO A 93 -4.53 -11.55 -12.22
CA PRO A 93 -4.67 -10.24 -11.58
C PRO A 93 -4.17 -10.19 -10.13
N TYR A 94 -4.06 -11.31 -9.44
CA TYR A 94 -3.52 -11.39 -8.08
C TYR A 94 -2.05 -11.78 -8.02
N ASP A 95 -1.51 -12.49 -9.01
CA ASP A 95 -0.06 -12.63 -9.13
C ASP A 95 0.55 -11.38 -9.75
N GLY A 96 -0.17 -10.77 -10.69
CA GLY A 96 0.25 -9.55 -11.35
C GLY A 96 1.52 -9.73 -12.19
N TYR A 97 2.12 -8.63 -12.58
CA TYR A 97 3.44 -8.61 -13.21
C TYR A 97 4.26 -7.41 -12.75
N GLU A 98 5.56 -7.49 -12.96
CA GLU A 98 6.51 -6.43 -12.70
C GLU A 98 7.46 -6.30 -13.87
N THR A 99 7.75 -5.07 -14.27
CA THR A 99 8.78 -4.69 -15.23
C THR A 99 9.68 -3.63 -14.60
N GLU A 100 10.66 -3.13 -15.33
CA GLU A 100 11.50 -2.03 -14.86
C GLU A 100 10.72 -0.75 -14.53
N THR A 101 9.57 -0.54 -15.18
CA THR A 101 8.80 0.72 -15.11
C THR A 101 7.35 0.55 -14.68
N GLU A 102 6.84 -0.67 -14.58
CA GLU A 102 5.42 -0.94 -14.35
C GLU A 102 5.21 -2.08 -13.37
N ILE A 103 4.19 -1.96 -12.55
CA ILE A 103 3.60 -3.05 -11.76
C ILE A 103 2.14 -3.15 -12.14
N GLY A 104 1.71 -4.31 -12.61
CA GLY A 104 0.33 -4.58 -12.98
C GLY A 104 -0.31 -5.62 -12.08
N GLY A 105 -1.58 -5.40 -11.75
CA GLY A 105 -2.39 -6.30 -10.92
C GLY A 105 -3.66 -5.62 -10.42
N ARG A 106 -4.56 -6.39 -9.81
CA ARG A 106 -5.75 -5.81 -9.19
C ARG A 106 -5.35 -4.93 -8.01
N GLY A 107 -5.78 -3.66 -8.02
CA GLY A 107 -5.52 -2.70 -6.94
C GLY A 107 -4.27 -1.83 -7.13
N THR A 108 -3.35 -2.15 -8.06
CA THR A 108 -2.09 -1.40 -8.21
C THR A 108 -2.28 0.11 -8.43
N SER A 109 -3.31 0.52 -9.15
CA SER A 109 -3.64 1.92 -9.42
C SER A 109 -4.71 2.47 -8.49
N ASP A 110 -5.67 1.64 -8.09
CA ASP A 110 -6.82 2.02 -7.27
C ASP A 110 -6.97 1.03 -6.10
N GLN A 111 -6.40 1.33 -4.91
CA GLN A 111 -5.48 2.47 -4.76
C GLN A 111 -4.23 2.07 -3.96
N GLU A 112 -3.83 0.79 -4.03
CA GLU A 112 -2.70 0.23 -3.25
C GLU A 112 -1.38 0.96 -3.55
N GLY A 113 -1.16 1.38 -4.82
CA GLY A 113 0.01 2.16 -5.19
C GLY A 113 0.09 3.51 -4.46
N GLY A 114 -1.05 4.17 -4.24
CA GLY A 114 -1.15 5.38 -3.43
C GLY A 114 -0.81 5.14 -1.96
N ILE A 115 -1.35 4.07 -1.38
CA ILE A 115 -1.08 3.66 0.01
C ILE A 115 0.40 3.36 0.22
N VAL A 116 1.01 2.59 -0.67
CA VAL A 116 2.43 2.24 -0.59
C VAL A 116 3.32 3.48 -0.70
N SER A 117 2.92 4.45 -1.51
CA SER A 117 3.67 5.70 -1.66
C SER A 117 3.57 6.62 -0.43
N ALA A 118 2.45 6.58 0.28
CA ALA A 118 2.21 7.36 1.49
C ALA A 118 2.94 6.82 2.71
#